data_f830ea6fc45a4a32d2ca17840f448b11
#
_entry.id   f830ea6fc45a4a32d2ca17840f448b11
#
_cell.length_a   1.000
_cell.length_b   1.000
_cell.length_c   1.000
_cell.angle_alpha   90.00
_cell.angle_beta   90.00
_cell.angle_gamma   90.00
#
_symmetry.space_group_name_H-M   'P 1'
#
loop_
_entity.id
_entity.type
_entity.pdbx_description
1 polymer ?
#
loop_
_entity_poly.entity_id
_entity_poly.type
_entity_poly.pdbx_seq_one_letter_code
_entity_poly.pdbx_strand_id
1 'polypeptide(L)'
;DHLDRSETEVRASSFAAAFLMPQTVVIDAMKADRSFDGFCALAMTLRVSPSALANRLKALRAIDGMTASRWGRTSAKEAAQAAGQVEALHEATTLAASTRLPGLLTRDAFAAYQAGDTTLRPYAALIGADVDRLRAALEDDAT
;
A
#
# COMPACT_ATOMS: atom_id res chain seq x y z
N ASP A 1 -22.14 18.12 10.34
CA ASP A 1 -20.71 17.88 10.05
C ASP A 1 -20.28 16.40 10.12
N HIS A 2 -20.82 15.60 11.05
CA HIS A 2 -20.48 14.17 11.14
C HIS A 2 -21.11 13.32 10.02
N LEU A 3 -22.30 13.68 9.55
CA LEU A 3 -23.00 12.95 8.49
C LEU A 3 -22.33 13.15 7.12
N ASP A 4 -21.85 14.35 6.84
CA ASP A 4 -21.17 14.71 5.59
C ASP A 4 -19.81 14.00 5.44
N ARG A 5 -19.10 13.82 6.54
CA ARG A 5 -17.83 13.07 6.58
C ARG A 5 -18.02 11.58 6.30
N SER A 6 -19.10 10.99 6.84
CA SER A 6 -19.46 9.59 6.61
C SER A 6 -19.82 9.33 5.14
N GLU A 7 -20.57 10.22 4.50
CA GLU A 7 -20.93 10.08 3.09
C GLU A 7 -19.70 10.23 2.17
N THR A 8 -18.82 11.16 2.47
CA THR A 8 -17.58 11.38 1.72
C THR A 8 -16.66 10.15 1.81
N GLU A 9 -16.51 9.57 3.01
CA GLU A 9 -15.72 8.35 3.22
C GLU A 9 -16.30 7.14 2.49
N VAL A 10 -17.64 6.98 2.50
CA VAL A 10 -18.32 5.91 1.78
C VAL A 10 -18.12 6.05 0.27
N ARG A 11 -18.22 7.26 -0.26
CA ARG A 11 -18.00 7.55 -1.69
C ARG A 11 -16.55 7.29 -2.09
N ALA A 12 -15.58 7.76 -1.29
CA ALA A 12 -14.16 7.51 -1.52
C ALA A 12 -13.83 6.01 -1.50
N SER A 13 -14.35 5.28 -0.52
CA SER A 13 -14.17 3.82 -0.41
C SER A 13 -14.80 3.07 -1.58
N SER A 14 -15.98 3.50 -2.03
CA SER A 14 -16.67 2.91 -3.19
C SER A 14 -15.90 3.16 -4.49
N PHE A 15 -15.36 4.36 -4.66
CA PHE A 15 -14.49 4.70 -5.80
C PHE A 15 -13.21 3.86 -5.78
N ALA A 16 -12.51 3.82 -4.66
CA ALA A 16 -11.30 3.01 -4.51
C ALA A 16 -11.55 1.53 -4.80
N ALA A 17 -12.66 0.99 -4.29
CA ALA A 17 -13.06 -0.39 -4.56
C ALA A 17 -13.33 -0.64 -6.04
N ALA A 18 -13.98 0.29 -6.75
CA ALA A 18 -14.25 0.16 -8.18
C ALA A 18 -12.96 0.27 -9.02
N PHE A 19 -12.04 1.14 -8.60
CA PHE A 19 -10.76 1.36 -9.28
C PHE A 19 -9.79 0.19 -9.08
N LEU A 20 -9.61 -0.26 -7.84
CA LEU A 20 -8.68 -1.33 -7.50
C LEU A 20 -9.23 -2.73 -7.85
N MET A 21 -10.54 -2.88 -7.88
CA MET A 21 -11.24 -4.15 -8.12
C MET A 21 -12.32 -3.95 -9.20
N PRO A 22 -11.94 -3.74 -10.48
CA PRO A 22 -12.90 -3.59 -11.58
C PRO A 22 -13.84 -4.79 -11.65
N GLN A 23 -15.13 -4.52 -11.90
CA GLN A 23 -16.16 -5.58 -11.88
C GLN A 23 -15.84 -6.74 -12.84
N THR A 24 -15.43 -6.43 -14.05
CA THR A 24 -15.10 -7.44 -15.07
C THR A 24 -13.97 -8.36 -14.59
N VAL A 25 -12.88 -7.79 -14.10
CA VAL A 25 -11.72 -8.54 -13.60
C VAL A 25 -12.12 -9.48 -12.45
N VAL A 26 -12.84 -8.93 -11.47
CA VAL A 26 -13.24 -9.69 -10.26
C VAL A 26 -14.25 -10.79 -10.60
N ILE A 27 -15.23 -10.49 -11.46
CA ILE A 27 -16.25 -11.48 -11.85
C ILE A 27 -15.66 -12.58 -12.72
N ASP A 28 -14.79 -12.24 -13.66
CA ASP A 28 -14.19 -13.24 -14.57
C ASP A 28 -13.20 -14.14 -13.83
N ALA A 29 -12.43 -13.60 -12.89
CA ALA A 29 -11.60 -14.41 -12.01
C ALA A 29 -12.43 -15.38 -11.16
N MET A 30 -13.53 -14.91 -10.57
CA MET A 30 -14.41 -15.76 -9.77
C MET A 30 -15.23 -16.76 -10.61
N LYS A 31 -15.43 -16.54 -11.91
CA LYS A 31 -15.99 -17.55 -12.81
C LYS A 31 -14.97 -18.64 -13.13
N ALA A 32 -13.68 -18.28 -13.27
CA ALA A 32 -12.62 -19.21 -13.55
C ALA A 32 -12.33 -20.13 -12.33
N ASP A 33 -12.31 -19.56 -11.13
CA ASP A 33 -12.13 -20.32 -9.88
C ASP A 33 -12.98 -19.71 -8.76
N ARG A 34 -14.00 -20.45 -8.32
CA ARG A 34 -14.91 -20.08 -7.21
C ARG A 34 -14.49 -20.63 -5.86
N SER A 35 -13.34 -21.28 -5.78
CA SER A 35 -12.83 -21.85 -4.54
C SER A 35 -12.35 -20.76 -3.57
N PHE A 36 -12.13 -21.15 -2.33
CA PHE A 36 -11.49 -20.28 -1.35
C PHE A 36 -10.04 -19.93 -1.76
N ASP A 37 -9.33 -20.87 -2.37
CA ASP A 37 -7.95 -20.66 -2.83
C ASP A 37 -7.92 -19.67 -4.01
N GLY A 38 -8.87 -19.76 -4.94
CA GLY A 38 -9.06 -18.78 -6.02
C GLY A 38 -9.36 -17.38 -5.49
N PHE A 39 -10.19 -17.26 -4.46
CA PHE A 39 -10.43 -16.00 -3.77
C PHE A 39 -9.15 -15.43 -3.14
N CYS A 40 -8.37 -16.28 -2.44
CA CYS A 40 -7.10 -15.87 -1.83
C CYS A 40 -6.08 -15.43 -2.89
N ALA A 41 -5.95 -16.18 -3.97
CA ALA A 41 -5.07 -15.85 -5.10
C ALA A 41 -5.46 -14.51 -5.74
N LEU A 42 -6.77 -14.26 -5.91
CA LEU A 42 -7.28 -12.99 -6.44
C LEU A 42 -6.96 -11.82 -5.51
N ALA A 43 -7.15 -11.98 -4.18
CA ALA A 43 -6.82 -10.95 -3.20
C ALA A 43 -5.33 -10.58 -3.25
N MET A 44 -4.46 -11.57 -3.35
CA MET A 44 -3.01 -11.38 -3.47
C MET A 44 -2.63 -10.70 -4.79
N THR A 45 -3.22 -11.13 -5.90
CA THR A 45 -2.97 -10.55 -7.24
C THR A 45 -3.36 -9.08 -7.31
N LEU A 46 -4.52 -8.74 -6.77
CA LEU A 46 -5.02 -7.35 -6.74
C LEU A 46 -4.39 -6.51 -5.61
N ARG A 47 -3.58 -7.13 -4.75
CA ARG A 47 -2.95 -6.50 -3.57
C ARG A 47 -3.97 -5.79 -2.67
N VAL A 48 -5.11 -6.42 -2.46
CA VAL A 48 -6.17 -5.94 -1.57
C VAL A 48 -6.35 -6.87 -0.37
N SER A 49 -6.92 -6.34 0.71
CA SER A 49 -7.22 -7.20 1.86
C SER A 49 -8.34 -8.19 1.53
N PRO A 50 -8.32 -9.42 2.10
CA PRO A 50 -9.43 -10.37 1.93
C PRO A 50 -10.78 -9.77 2.32
N SER A 51 -10.85 -8.94 3.35
CA SER A 51 -12.10 -8.27 3.75
C SER A 51 -12.61 -7.29 2.69
N ALA A 52 -11.71 -6.53 2.05
CA ALA A 52 -12.08 -5.60 0.98
C ALA A 52 -12.62 -6.36 -0.25
N LEU A 53 -11.95 -7.44 -0.66
CA LEU A 53 -12.39 -8.27 -1.78
C LEU A 53 -13.73 -8.97 -1.47
N ALA A 54 -13.91 -9.53 -0.27
CA ALA A 54 -15.17 -10.17 0.14
C ALA A 54 -16.34 -9.18 0.11
N ASN A 55 -16.15 -7.96 0.60
CA ASN A 55 -17.15 -6.89 0.54
C ASN A 55 -17.45 -6.48 -0.91
N ARG A 56 -16.45 -6.40 -1.77
CA ARG A 56 -16.63 -6.11 -3.20
C ARG A 56 -17.43 -7.20 -3.90
N LEU A 57 -17.07 -8.46 -3.68
CA LEU A 57 -17.77 -9.62 -4.24
C LEU A 57 -19.24 -9.69 -3.80
N LYS A 58 -19.51 -9.39 -2.51
CA LYS A 58 -20.87 -9.29 -1.97
C LYS A 58 -21.64 -8.15 -2.64
N ALA A 59 -21.06 -6.98 -2.78
CA ALA A 59 -21.68 -5.83 -3.45
C ALA A 59 -22.02 -6.13 -4.92
N LEU A 60 -21.18 -6.90 -5.61
CA LEU A 60 -21.38 -7.38 -6.98
C LEU A 60 -22.32 -8.60 -7.06
N ARG A 61 -22.85 -9.10 -5.93
CA ARG A 61 -23.68 -10.31 -5.82
C ARG A 61 -23.02 -11.58 -6.38
N ALA A 62 -21.69 -11.62 -6.38
CA ALA A 62 -20.88 -12.76 -6.82
C ALA A 62 -20.80 -13.87 -5.76
N ILE A 63 -20.92 -13.49 -4.47
CA ILE A 63 -21.00 -14.38 -3.31
C ILE A 63 -22.11 -13.90 -2.37
N ASP A 64 -22.64 -14.81 -1.57
CA ASP A 64 -23.63 -14.50 -0.54
C ASP A 64 -22.99 -13.84 0.71
N GLY A 65 -23.84 -13.31 1.60
CA GLY A 65 -23.39 -12.61 2.80
C GLY A 65 -22.66 -13.50 3.81
N MET A 66 -23.00 -14.79 3.87
CA MET A 66 -22.38 -15.77 4.77
C MET A 66 -20.96 -16.10 4.30
N THR A 67 -20.78 -16.35 3.02
CA THR A 67 -19.50 -16.56 2.37
C THR A 67 -18.61 -15.33 2.51
N ALA A 68 -19.16 -14.13 2.25
CA ALA A 68 -18.43 -12.87 2.41
C ALA A 68 -17.94 -12.67 3.85
N SER A 69 -18.77 -12.95 4.85
CA SER A 69 -18.38 -12.85 6.26
C SER A 69 -17.30 -13.85 6.63
N ARG A 70 -17.38 -15.08 6.11
CA ARG A 70 -16.38 -16.12 6.37
C ARG A 70 -15.03 -15.78 5.72
N TRP A 71 -15.03 -15.47 4.43
CA TRP A 71 -13.81 -15.17 3.68
C TRP A 71 -13.17 -13.83 4.08
N GLY A 72 -13.98 -12.86 4.45
CA GLY A 72 -13.49 -11.55 4.89
C GLY A 72 -12.76 -11.55 6.24
N ARG A 73 -12.86 -12.62 7.03
CA ARG A 73 -12.10 -12.79 8.28
C ARG A 73 -10.69 -13.33 8.06
N THR A 74 -10.38 -13.80 6.87
CA THR A 74 -9.07 -14.34 6.52
C THR A 74 -8.02 -13.22 6.63
N SER A 75 -6.94 -13.48 7.32
CA SER A 75 -5.80 -12.57 7.38
C SER A 75 -5.01 -12.59 6.06
N ALA A 76 -4.23 -11.54 5.80
CA ALA A 76 -3.35 -11.49 4.62
C ALA A 76 -2.34 -12.67 4.60
N LYS A 77 -1.86 -13.08 5.77
CA LYS A 77 -0.93 -14.22 5.90
C LYS A 77 -1.60 -15.55 5.52
N GLU A 78 -2.80 -15.81 6.02
CA GLU A 78 -3.58 -17.01 5.67
C GLU A 78 -3.94 -17.03 4.18
N ALA A 79 -4.32 -15.87 3.61
CA ALA A 79 -4.58 -15.76 2.19
C ALA A 79 -3.34 -16.05 1.35
N ALA A 80 -2.18 -15.52 1.74
CA ALA A 80 -0.90 -15.81 1.07
C ALA A 80 -0.51 -17.29 1.17
N GLN A 81 -0.76 -17.94 2.30
CA GLN A 81 -0.53 -19.37 2.48
C GLN A 81 -1.43 -20.21 1.57
N ALA A 82 -2.74 -19.93 1.54
CA ALA A 82 -3.69 -20.62 0.68
C ALA A 82 -3.39 -20.42 -0.81
N ALA A 83 -2.93 -19.22 -1.19
CA ALA A 83 -2.52 -18.89 -2.56
C ALA A 83 -1.11 -19.38 -2.94
N GLY A 84 -0.32 -19.93 -2.01
CA GLY A 84 1.08 -20.28 -2.25
C GLY A 84 2.00 -19.08 -2.50
N GLN A 85 1.64 -17.88 -2.00
CA GLN A 85 2.32 -16.60 -2.29
C GLN A 85 2.92 -15.94 -1.03
N VAL A 86 3.39 -16.73 -0.08
CA VAL A 86 3.96 -16.23 1.19
C VAL A 86 5.18 -15.34 0.95
N GLU A 87 6.06 -15.74 0.03
CA GLU A 87 7.26 -14.99 -0.35
C GLU A 87 6.89 -13.60 -0.89
N ALA A 88 5.94 -13.53 -1.83
CA ALA A 88 5.46 -12.28 -2.40
C ALA A 88 4.84 -11.34 -1.35
N LEU A 89 4.14 -11.88 -0.35
CA LEU A 89 3.64 -11.10 0.78
C LEU A 89 4.80 -10.56 1.63
N HIS A 90 5.82 -11.37 1.89
CA HIS A 90 6.99 -10.95 2.66
C HIS A 90 7.75 -9.83 1.97
N GLU A 91 8.03 -9.97 0.67
CA GLU A 91 8.67 -8.95 -0.16
C GLU A 91 7.86 -7.64 -0.16
N ALA A 92 6.55 -7.73 -0.38
CA ALA A 92 5.66 -6.56 -0.37
C ALA A 92 5.65 -5.85 1.00
N THR A 93 5.66 -6.60 2.09
CA THR A 93 5.70 -6.06 3.45
C THR A 93 7.04 -5.39 3.75
N THR A 94 8.15 -6.01 3.35
CA THR A 94 9.50 -5.45 3.50
C THR A 94 9.64 -4.16 2.70
N LEU A 95 9.17 -4.15 1.45
CA LEU A 95 9.18 -2.95 0.61
C LEU A 95 8.30 -1.83 1.18
N ALA A 96 7.14 -2.17 1.75
CA ALA A 96 6.26 -1.19 2.39
C ALA A 96 6.84 -0.63 3.69
N ALA A 97 7.61 -1.43 4.43
CA ALA A 97 8.30 -1.00 5.65
C ALA A 97 9.56 -0.17 5.37
N SER A 98 10.09 -0.21 4.14
CA SER A 98 11.25 0.59 3.77
C SER A 98 10.90 2.09 3.78
N THR A 99 11.73 2.88 4.43
CA THR A 99 11.57 4.34 4.47
C THR A 99 11.78 4.90 3.06
N ARG A 100 10.73 5.42 2.46
CA ARG A 100 10.83 6.14 1.18
C ARG A 100 11.14 7.60 1.49
N LEU A 101 12.34 8.03 1.14
CA LEU A 101 12.70 9.43 1.22
C LEU A 101 11.88 10.24 0.20
N PRO A 102 11.21 11.33 0.61
CA PRO A 102 10.51 12.21 -0.32
C PRO A 102 11.56 12.92 -1.21
N GLY A 103 11.81 12.39 -2.40
CA GLY A 103 12.90 12.85 -3.28
C GLY A 103 12.90 14.35 -3.54
N LEU A 104 11.74 14.97 -3.72
CA LEU A 104 11.61 16.42 -3.89
C LEU A 104 12.04 17.17 -2.63
N LEU A 105 11.59 16.75 -1.45
CA LEU A 105 11.93 17.40 -0.18
C LEU A 105 13.42 17.25 0.13
N THR A 106 14.00 16.09 -0.14
CA THR A 106 15.44 15.83 0.04
C THR A 106 16.27 16.72 -0.88
N ARG A 107 15.88 16.80 -2.16
CA ARG A 107 16.54 17.69 -3.14
C ARG A 107 16.45 19.15 -2.72
N ASP A 108 15.25 19.61 -2.34
CA ASP A 108 15.03 21.01 -2.01
C ASP A 108 15.75 21.41 -0.70
N ALA A 109 15.81 20.50 0.29
CA ALA A 109 16.60 20.71 1.52
C ALA A 109 18.10 20.82 1.23
N PHE A 110 18.64 20.02 0.31
CA PHE A 110 20.02 20.09 -0.09
C PHE A 110 20.32 21.38 -0.90
N ALA A 111 19.44 21.73 -1.82
CA ALA A 111 19.55 22.97 -2.60
C ALA A 111 19.53 24.22 -1.70
N ALA A 112 18.66 24.26 -0.70
CA ALA A 112 18.58 25.34 0.28
C ALA A 112 19.88 25.43 1.14
N TYR A 113 20.48 24.29 1.48
CA TYR A 113 21.79 24.27 2.13
C TYR A 113 22.89 24.83 1.22
N GLN A 114 22.93 24.42 -0.05
CA GLN A 114 23.92 24.93 -1.02
C GLN A 114 23.77 26.43 -1.27
N ALA A 115 22.54 26.94 -1.24
CA ALA A 115 22.26 28.37 -1.36
C ALA A 115 22.60 29.18 -0.09
N GLY A 116 22.87 28.52 1.03
CA GLY A 116 23.13 29.18 2.31
C GLY A 116 21.86 29.60 3.07
N ASP A 117 20.68 29.20 2.57
CA ASP A 117 19.39 29.54 3.17
C ASP A 117 19.09 28.73 4.46
N THR A 118 19.76 27.61 4.63
CA THR A 118 19.60 26.74 5.82
C THR A 118 20.88 25.99 6.16
N THR A 119 20.91 25.34 7.32
CA THR A 119 22.00 24.46 7.74
C THR A 119 21.89 23.07 7.10
N LEU A 120 22.95 22.24 7.22
CA LEU A 120 22.95 20.86 6.73
C LEU A 120 21.99 19.93 7.53
N ARG A 121 21.55 20.35 8.73
CA ARG A 121 20.72 19.54 9.63
C ARG A 121 19.41 19.05 9.03
N PRO A 122 18.57 19.87 8.36
CA PRO A 122 17.33 19.38 7.75
C PRO A 122 17.57 18.28 6.72
N TYR A 123 18.59 18.45 5.88
CA TYR A 123 18.95 17.44 4.89
C TYR A 123 19.44 16.13 5.55
N ALA A 124 20.36 16.23 6.52
CA ALA A 124 20.85 15.07 7.26
C ALA A 124 19.73 14.31 7.98
N ALA A 125 18.79 15.04 8.60
CA ALA A 125 17.63 14.43 9.25
C ALA A 125 16.73 13.68 8.26
N LEU A 126 16.50 14.23 7.06
CA LEU A 126 15.71 13.59 6.01
C LEU A 126 16.32 12.27 5.53
N ILE A 127 17.65 12.23 5.34
CA ILE A 127 18.36 11.03 4.86
C ILE A 127 18.80 10.09 5.99
N GLY A 128 18.52 10.44 7.26
CA GLY A 128 18.92 9.63 8.42
C GLY A 128 20.44 9.58 8.66
N ALA A 129 21.17 10.61 8.21
CA ALA A 129 22.62 10.69 8.34
C ALA A 129 23.05 11.53 9.54
N ASP A 130 24.23 11.22 10.08
CA ASP A 130 24.90 12.07 11.06
C ASP A 130 25.43 13.34 10.38
N VAL A 131 25.13 14.51 10.97
CA VAL A 131 25.45 15.83 10.37
C VAL A 131 26.96 16.06 10.21
N ASP A 132 27.73 15.61 11.19
CA ASP A 132 29.20 15.91 11.19
C ASP A 132 29.92 15.01 10.19
N ARG A 133 29.51 13.75 10.10
CA ARG A 133 29.98 12.81 9.05
C ARG A 133 29.62 13.28 7.65
N LEU A 134 28.37 13.75 7.48
CA LEU A 134 27.91 14.24 6.19
C LEU A 134 28.65 15.50 5.77
N ARG A 135 28.96 16.40 6.72
CA ARG A 135 29.76 17.59 6.45
C ARG A 135 31.18 17.23 6.00
N ALA A 136 31.86 16.33 6.72
CA ALA A 136 33.19 15.88 6.35
C ALA A 136 33.20 15.26 4.94
N ALA A 137 32.22 14.43 4.59
CA ALA A 137 32.14 13.83 3.27
C ALA A 137 31.92 14.87 2.15
N LEU A 138 31.14 15.92 2.38
CA LEU A 138 30.91 16.99 1.40
C LEU A 138 32.14 17.91 1.23
N GLU A 139 32.94 18.06 2.28
CA GLU A 139 34.21 18.82 2.21
C GLU A 139 35.30 18.06 1.45
N ASP A 140 35.38 16.73 1.62
CA ASP A 140 36.32 15.87 0.88
C ASP A 140 35.98 15.80 -0.62
N ASP A 141 34.68 15.78 -1.02
CA ASP A 141 34.26 15.78 -2.43
C ASP A 141 34.52 17.14 -3.14
N ALA A 142 34.75 18.21 -2.40
CA ALA A 142 34.98 19.56 -2.94
C ALA A 142 36.45 19.87 -3.21
N THR A 143 37.38 18.96 -2.90
CA THR A 143 38.83 19.10 -3.04
C THR A 143 39.35 18.30 -4.20
#